data_c4d3707e58617d9e78606952d9c03f82
#
_entry.id   c4d3707e58617d9e78606952d9c03f82
#
_cell.length_a   1.000
_cell.length_b   1.000
_cell.length_c   1.000
_cell.angle_alpha   90.00
_cell.angle_beta   90.00
_cell.angle_gamma   90.00
#
_symmetry.space_group_name_H-M   'P 1'
#
loop_
_entity.id
_entity.type
_entity.pdbx_description
1 polymer ?
#
loop_
_entity_poly.entity_id
_entity_poly.type
_entity_poly.pdbx_seq_one_letter_code
_entity_poly.pdbx_strand_id
1 'polypeptide(L)'
;MLYKYMMKNTFFLLILILIVFLSNMSFAEIKKGQWEYIKDSDYCLIQSAPLKTDIPEGKLRGENYLLVYRMKNNIEPIIQLTAGFNYKSSDSISVKIDEKDYNFYSDSDTAWAEEDQKVIRAMKKGLELVTTGISDRGTKVIDTYTLKGFTAAFKNLMGDC
;
A
#
# COMPACT_ATOMS: atom_id res chain seq x y z
N MET A 1 -5.15 -49.96 -29.52
CA MET A 1 -4.98 -49.81 -28.04
C MET A 1 -3.89 -48.80 -27.68
N LEU A 2 -2.75 -48.72 -28.36
CA LEU A 2 -1.64 -47.80 -28.11
C LEU A 2 -2.00 -46.31 -28.26
N TYR A 3 -2.84 -45.93 -29.22
CA TYR A 3 -3.20 -44.54 -29.51
C TYR A 3 -3.95 -43.85 -28.34
N LYS A 4 -4.78 -44.59 -27.62
CA LYS A 4 -5.56 -44.13 -26.49
C LYS A 4 -4.68 -43.86 -25.23
N TYR A 5 -3.55 -44.59 -25.13
CA TYR A 5 -2.58 -44.43 -24.03
C TYR A 5 -1.67 -43.23 -24.24
N MET A 6 -1.26 -42.96 -25.49
CA MET A 6 -0.46 -41.80 -25.85
C MET A 6 -1.22 -40.47 -25.65
N MET A 7 -2.51 -40.40 -26.02
CA MET A 7 -3.34 -39.21 -25.81
C MET A 7 -3.59 -38.89 -24.34
N LYS A 8 -3.71 -39.90 -23.46
CA LYS A 8 -3.84 -39.67 -22.02
C LYS A 8 -2.57 -39.09 -21.39
N ASN A 9 -1.41 -39.53 -21.82
CA ASN A 9 -0.12 -39.06 -21.30
C ASN A 9 0.18 -37.62 -21.78
N THR A 10 -0.12 -37.26 -23.03
CA THR A 10 0.08 -35.90 -23.53
C THR A 10 -0.88 -34.89 -22.87
N PHE A 11 -2.12 -35.30 -22.62
CA PHE A 11 -3.09 -34.46 -21.91
C PHE A 11 -2.69 -34.23 -20.44
N PHE A 12 -2.17 -35.25 -19.76
CA PHE A 12 -1.67 -35.15 -18.39
C PHE A 12 -0.42 -34.28 -18.28
N LEU A 13 0.47 -34.36 -19.28
CA LEU A 13 1.68 -33.54 -19.36
C LEU A 13 1.34 -32.07 -19.60
N LEU A 14 0.35 -31.77 -20.44
CA LEU A 14 -0.15 -30.41 -20.70
C LEU A 14 -0.79 -29.77 -19.45
N ILE A 15 -1.55 -30.55 -18.68
CA ILE A 15 -2.14 -30.08 -17.41
C ILE A 15 -1.03 -29.80 -16.38
N LEU A 16 -0.01 -30.67 -16.30
CA LEU A 16 1.12 -30.46 -15.37
C LEU A 16 1.92 -29.17 -15.70
N ILE A 17 2.14 -28.92 -17.00
CA ILE A 17 2.81 -27.70 -17.48
C ILE A 17 1.96 -26.46 -17.16
N LEU A 18 0.63 -26.53 -17.33
CA LEU A 18 -0.28 -25.44 -17.03
C LEU A 18 -0.30 -25.10 -15.52
N ILE A 19 -0.24 -26.12 -14.65
CA ILE A 19 -0.19 -25.93 -13.20
C ILE A 19 1.13 -25.26 -12.77
N VAL A 20 2.26 -25.60 -13.40
CA VAL A 20 3.56 -25.00 -13.12
C VAL A 20 3.61 -23.53 -13.57
N PHE A 21 2.91 -23.18 -14.66
CA PHE A 21 2.79 -21.78 -15.12
C PHE A 21 1.91 -20.91 -14.20
N LEU A 22 0.88 -21.47 -13.58
CA LEU A 22 -0.02 -20.77 -12.67
C LEU A 22 0.61 -20.50 -11.29
N SER A 23 1.63 -21.24 -10.90
CA SER A 23 2.29 -21.09 -9.58
C SER A 23 3.32 -19.96 -9.51
N ASN A 24 3.59 -19.23 -10.61
CA ASN A 24 4.56 -18.13 -10.63
C ASN A 24 3.96 -16.71 -10.58
N MET A 25 2.66 -16.57 -10.31
CA MET A 25 2.09 -15.24 -10.00
C MET A 25 2.41 -14.91 -8.53
N SER A 26 3.67 -14.55 -8.26
CA SER A 26 4.07 -13.94 -7.01
C SER A 26 3.58 -12.49 -7.03
N PHE A 27 2.51 -12.18 -6.32
CA PHE A 27 2.20 -10.80 -5.98
C PHE A 27 3.34 -10.29 -5.10
N ALA A 28 4.03 -9.26 -5.55
CA ALA A 28 5.07 -8.64 -4.74
C ALA A 28 4.41 -8.00 -3.50
N GLU A 29 4.62 -8.60 -2.34
CA GLU A 29 4.17 -8.05 -1.06
C GLU A 29 4.92 -6.74 -0.79
N ILE A 30 4.20 -5.68 -0.42
CA ILE A 30 4.80 -4.40 -0.06
C ILE A 30 5.62 -4.59 1.20
N LYS A 31 6.91 -4.24 1.14
CA LYS A 31 7.85 -4.50 2.24
C LYS A 31 7.62 -3.57 3.42
N LYS A 32 7.50 -4.17 4.59
CA LYS A 32 7.33 -3.45 5.86
C LYS A 32 8.53 -2.54 6.16
N GLY A 33 8.25 -1.27 6.44
CA GLY A 33 9.26 -0.30 6.82
C GLY A 33 10.28 0.04 5.72
N GLN A 34 9.98 -0.26 4.46
CA GLN A 34 10.78 0.11 3.30
C GLN A 34 9.95 0.93 2.34
N TRP A 35 10.55 1.97 1.76
CA TRP A 35 9.94 2.77 0.72
C TRP A 35 10.35 2.24 -0.64
N GLU A 36 9.38 1.77 -1.40
CA GLU A 36 9.58 1.27 -2.77
C GLU A 36 9.12 2.32 -3.79
N TYR A 37 9.91 2.50 -4.85
CA TYR A 37 9.55 3.33 -5.98
C TYR A 37 9.03 2.46 -7.12
N ILE A 38 7.87 2.81 -7.65
CA ILE A 38 7.22 2.14 -8.78
C ILE A 38 6.97 3.17 -9.87
N LYS A 39 7.33 2.82 -11.09
CA LYS A 39 7.09 3.63 -12.29
C LYS A 39 6.18 2.88 -13.25
N ASP A 40 5.05 3.47 -13.53
CA ASP A 40 4.07 2.99 -14.52
C ASP A 40 4.09 3.87 -15.78
N SER A 41 3.27 3.50 -16.79
CA SER A 41 3.09 4.28 -18.01
C SER A 41 2.54 5.69 -17.76
N ASP A 42 1.60 5.83 -16.82
CA ASP A 42 0.81 7.03 -16.61
C ASP A 42 1.08 7.74 -15.29
N TYR A 43 1.64 7.04 -14.32
CA TYR A 43 1.93 7.55 -12.98
C TYR A 43 3.23 6.96 -12.42
N CYS A 44 3.71 7.56 -11.36
CA CYS A 44 4.72 6.98 -10.50
C CYS A 44 4.26 7.07 -9.05
N LEU A 45 4.71 6.14 -8.23
CA LEU A 45 4.43 6.16 -6.81
C LEU A 45 5.62 5.70 -5.98
N ILE A 46 5.59 6.06 -4.72
CA ILE A 46 6.37 5.44 -3.66
C ILE A 46 5.41 4.92 -2.61
N GLN A 47 5.70 3.75 -2.08
CA GLN A 47 4.82 3.08 -1.12
C GLN A 47 5.61 2.41 0.01
N SER A 48 4.95 2.22 1.14
CA SER A 48 5.47 1.47 2.28
C SER A 48 4.35 0.81 3.05
N ALA A 49 4.54 -0.43 3.49
CA ALA A 49 3.67 -1.05 4.48
C ALA A 49 4.08 -0.62 5.90
N PRO A 50 3.14 -0.62 6.88
CA PRO A 50 3.46 -0.24 8.24
C PRO A 50 4.51 -1.16 8.85
N LEU A 51 5.44 -0.56 9.60
CA LEU A 51 6.44 -1.29 10.38
C LEU A 51 5.78 -2.07 11.52
N LYS A 52 4.74 -1.46 12.13
CA LYS A 52 3.97 -2.02 13.23
C LYS A 52 2.49 -1.76 13.03
N THR A 53 1.68 -2.75 13.35
CA THR A 53 0.22 -2.64 13.41
C THR A 53 -0.26 -3.08 14.79
N ASP A 54 -1.13 -2.28 15.40
CA ASP A 54 -1.88 -2.63 16.59
C ASP A 54 -3.36 -2.79 16.20
N ILE A 55 -3.81 -4.03 16.19
CA ILE A 55 -5.18 -4.45 15.88
C ILE A 55 -5.63 -5.48 16.92
N PRO A 56 -6.88 -5.44 17.41
CA PRO A 56 -7.37 -6.40 18.39
C PRO A 56 -7.21 -7.85 17.91
N GLU A 57 -6.92 -8.74 18.86
CA GLU A 57 -6.72 -10.16 18.58
C GLU A 57 -7.92 -10.79 17.84
N GLY A 58 -7.63 -11.65 16.88
CA GLY A 58 -8.64 -12.34 16.05
C GLY A 58 -9.29 -11.46 14.98
N LYS A 59 -8.90 -10.19 14.84
CA LYS A 59 -9.33 -9.33 13.73
C LYS A 59 -8.38 -9.44 12.55
N LEU A 60 -8.96 -9.53 11.36
CA LEU A 60 -8.25 -9.54 10.09
C LEU A 60 -8.67 -8.31 9.28
N ARG A 61 -7.78 -7.84 8.42
CA ARG A 61 -8.03 -6.79 7.42
C ARG A 61 -7.34 -7.12 6.10
N GLY A 62 -7.69 -6.39 5.06
CA GLY A 62 -7.02 -6.44 3.76
C GLY A 62 -5.63 -5.78 3.78
N GLU A 63 -5.09 -5.55 2.60
CA GLU A 63 -3.83 -4.86 2.41
C GLU A 63 -3.89 -3.43 2.95
N ASN A 64 -2.79 -2.98 3.53
CA ASN A 64 -2.67 -1.65 4.11
C ASN A 64 -1.30 -1.05 3.81
N TYR A 65 -1.31 0.15 3.31
CA TYR A 65 -0.10 0.85 2.91
C TYR A 65 -0.31 2.37 2.85
N LEU A 66 0.79 3.07 3.00
CA LEU A 66 0.91 4.51 2.75
C LEU A 66 1.62 4.69 1.41
N LEU A 67 1.04 5.49 0.52
CA LEU A 67 1.64 5.81 -0.76
C LEU A 67 1.64 7.33 -1.02
N VAL A 68 2.60 7.75 -1.82
CA VAL A 68 2.63 9.07 -2.44
C VAL A 68 2.79 8.86 -3.93
N TYR A 69 1.84 9.36 -4.70
CA TYR A 69 1.83 9.19 -6.14
C TYR A 69 1.69 10.51 -6.87
N ARG A 70 2.12 10.54 -8.12
CA ARG A 70 1.84 11.62 -9.05
C ARG A 70 1.56 11.07 -10.45
N MET A 71 0.69 11.75 -11.16
CA MET A 71 0.47 11.50 -12.59
C MET A 71 1.57 12.17 -13.40
N LYS A 72 1.97 11.58 -14.53
CA LYS A 72 3.01 12.17 -15.42
C LYS A 72 2.64 13.55 -15.98
N ASN A 73 1.35 13.80 -16.13
CA ASN A 73 0.81 15.08 -16.60
C ASN A 73 0.52 16.08 -15.47
N ASN A 74 0.68 15.70 -14.21
CA ASN A 74 0.52 16.53 -13.03
C ASN A 74 1.69 16.35 -12.08
N ILE A 75 2.45 17.42 -11.84
CA ILE A 75 3.65 17.41 -11.00
C ILE A 75 3.35 17.41 -9.50
N GLU A 76 2.11 17.67 -9.10
CA GLU A 76 1.72 17.69 -7.69
C GLU A 76 1.51 16.28 -7.16
N PRO A 77 2.31 15.84 -6.19
CA PRO A 77 2.14 14.53 -5.56
C PRO A 77 0.98 14.54 -4.57
N ILE A 78 0.28 13.42 -4.50
CA ILE A 78 -0.88 13.18 -3.63
C ILE A 78 -0.52 12.08 -2.64
N ILE A 79 -0.92 12.25 -1.37
CA ILE A 79 -0.74 11.27 -0.31
C ILE A 79 -2.03 10.49 -0.13
N GLN A 80 -1.91 9.16 -0.11
CA GLN A 80 -3.01 8.24 0.09
C GLN A 80 -2.63 7.17 1.11
N LEU A 81 -3.58 6.84 1.97
CA LEU A 81 -3.53 5.71 2.88
C LEU A 81 -4.60 4.70 2.49
N THR A 82 -4.24 3.43 2.36
CA THR A 82 -5.18 2.32 2.26
C THR A 82 -5.19 1.58 3.59
N ALA A 83 -6.37 1.45 4.20
CA ALA A 83 -6.48 0.89 5.55
C ALA A 83 -6.71 -0.63 5.57
N GLY A 84 -7.21 -1.21 4.46
CA GLY A 84 -7.63 -2.60 4.38
C GLY A 84 -8.95 -2.88 5.13
N PHE A 85 -9.69 -1.84 5.49
CA PHE A 85 -11.04 -1.88 6.05
C PHE A 85 -11.78 -0.59 5.71
N ASN A 86 -13.11 -0.63 5.62
CA ASN A 86 -13.89 0.60 5.44
C ASN A 86 -13.90 1.43 6.72
N TYR A 87 -13.60 2.72 6.59
CA TYR A 87 -13.70 3.67 7.68
C TYR A 87 -15.16 3.88 8.10
N LYS A 88 -15.40 4.15 9.38
CA LYS A 88 -16.73 4.37 9.93
C LYS A 88 -17.38 5.66 9.39
N SER A 89 -16.58 6.70 9.19
CA SER A 89 -16.98 8.01 8.68
C SER A 89 -15.74 8.74 8.15
N SER A 90 -15.92 9.85 7.42
CA SER A 90 -14.84 10.63 6.82
C SER A 90 -13.80 11.17 7.82
N ASP A 91 -14.20 11.35 9.06
CA ASP A 91 -13.37 11.83 10.19
C ASP A 91 -12.83 10.69 11.09
N SER A 92 -13.06 9.42 10.70
CA SER A 92 -12.60 8.25 11.47
C SER A 92 -11.12 7.91 11.27
N ILE A 93 -10.33 8.89 10.86
CA ILE A 93 -8.87 8.79 10.67
C ILE A 93 -8.17 9.91 11.45
N SER A 94 -7.13 9.58 12.19
CA SER A 94 -6.18 10.53 12.76
C SER A 94 -4.78 10.19 12.30
N VAL A 95 -4.02 11.19 11.86
CA VAL A 95 -2.65 11.02 11.38
C VAL A 95 -1.73 11.95 12.15
N LYS A 96 -0.66 11.36 12.71
CA LYS A 96 0.42 12.09 13.37
C LYS A 96 1.74 11.83 12.68
N ILE A 97 2.55 12.87 12.54
CA ILE A 97 3.95 12.74 12.16
C ILE A 97 4.75 13.26 13.36
N ASP A 98 5.49 12.35 13.98
CA ASP A 98 6.07 12.54 15.30
C ASP A 98 4.97 12.98 16.29
N GLU A 99 5.07 14.18 16.86
CA GLU A 99 4.11 14.70 17.86
C GLU A 99 3.01 15.61 17.26
N LYS A 100 2.96 15.81 15.92
CA LYS A 100 2.06 16.78 15.27
C LYS A 100 0.94 16.10 14.52
N ASP A 101 -0.28 16.60 14.72
CA ASP A 101 -1.46 16.18 13.97
C ASP A 101 -1.51 16.81 12.57
N TYR A 102 -2.02 16.02 11.62
CA TYR A 102 -2.27 16.41 10.23
C TYR A 102 -3.66 15.99 9.82
N ASN A 103 -4.38 16.88 9.12
CA ASN A 103 -5.74 16.62 8.69
C ASN A 103 -5.77 15.68 7.49
N PHE A 104 -6.59 14.65 7.63
CA PHE A 104 -6.93 13.68 6.61
C PHE A 104 -8.44 13.48 6.63
N TYR A 105 -8.99 13.12 5.49
CA TYR A 105 -10.36 12.63 5.36
C TYR A 105 -10.36 11.25 4.72
N SER A 106 -11.38 10.45 5.02
CA SER A 106 -11.50 9.10 4.47
C SER A 106 -12.79 8.90 3.70
N ASP A 107 -12.74 8.02 2.71
CA ASP A 107 -13.87 7.48 1.97
C ASP A 107 -13.60 5.99 1.71
N SER A 108 -14.58 5.15 2.04
CA SER A 108 -14.45 3.70 1.95
C SER A 108 -13.24 3.20 2.76
N ASP A 109 -12.28 2.56 2.16
CA ASP A 109 -11.06 2.01 2.80
C ASP A 109 -9.82 2.90 2.62
N THR A 110 -10.00 4.07 2.05
CA THR A 110 -8.91 4.97 1.66
C THR A 110 -9.02 6.31 2.39
N ALA A 111 -7.88 6.94 2.68
CA ALA A 111 -7.82 8.28 3.23
C ALA A 111 -6.77 9.13 2.51
N TRP A 112 -7.01 10.44 2.44
CA TRP A 112 -6.18 11.42 1.76
C TRP A 112 -5.84 12.61 2.66
N ALA A 113 -4.66 13.20 2.46
CA ALA A 113 -4.28 14.42 3.14
C ALA A 113 -5.10 15.61 2.61
N GLU A 114 -5.52 16.52 3.49
CA GLU A 114 -6.12 17.79 3.07
C GLU A 114 -5.08 18.76 2.50
N GLU A 115 -3.83 18.68 2.97
CA GLU A 115 -2.72 19.55 2.56
C GLU A 115 -1.47 18.71 2.23
N ASP A 116 -1.45 18.04 1.07
CA ASP A 116 -0.38 17.12 0.65
C ASP A 116 1.02 17.70 0.84
N GLN A 117 1.26 18.92 0.37
CA GLN A 117 2.58 19.56 0.43
C GLN A 117 3.05 19.81 1.86
N LYS A 118 2.14 20.10 2.78
CA LYS A 118 2.45 20.29 4.20
C LYS A 118 2.86 18.97 4.84
N VAL A 119 2.11 17.91 4.56
CA VAL A 119 2.38 16.55 5.05
C VAL A 119 3.70 16.02 4.47
N ILE A 120 3.94 16.16 3.17
CA ILE A 120 5.21 15.77 2.53
C ILE A 120 6.41 16.46 3.17
N ARG A 121 6.31 17.78 3.44
CA ARG A 121 7.40 18.50 4.13
C ARG A 121 7.66 17.96 5.53
N ALA A 122 6.62 17.54 6.24
CA ALA A 122 6.75 16.92 7.55
C ALA A 122 7.36 15.52 7.44
N MET A 123 6.90 14.68 6.52
CA MET A 123 7.43 13.33 6.29
C MET A 123 8.93 13.34 5.94
N LYS A 124 9.41 14.35 5.21
CA LYS A 124 10.85 14.50 4.89
C LYS A 124 11.73 14.76 6.10
N LYS A 125 11.19 15.30 7.17
CA LYS A 125 11.90 15.72 8.38
C LYS A 125 11.62 14.81 9.58
N GLY A 126 10.49 14.10 9.53
CA GLY A 126 10.01 13.27 10.62
C GLY A 126 10.68 11.89 10.65
N LEU A 127 10.48 11.19 11.74
CA LEU A 127 10.99 9.84 11.98
C LEU A 127 9.93 8.78 11.77
N GLU A 128 8.67 9.06 12.16
CA GLU A 128 7.55 8.15 12.04
C GLU A 128 6.25 8.87 11.68
N LEU A 129 5.35 8.14 11.06
CA LEU A 129 3.96 8.53 10.83
C LEU A 129 3.06 7.47 11.48
N VAL A 130 2.16 7.91 12.34
CA VAL A 130 1.20 7.05 13.03
C VAL A 130 -0.20 7.37 12.56
N THR A 131 -0.93 6.35 12.13
CA THR A 131 -2.36 6.46 11.82
C THR A 131 -3.19 5.78 12.88
N THR A 132 -4.33 6.35 13.23
CA THR A 132 -5.38 5.70 14.01
C THR A 132 -6.66 5.72 13.20
N GLY A 133 -7.13 4.56 12.79
CA GLY A 133 -8.38 4.39 12.05
C GLY A 133 -9.45 3.69 12.89
N ILE A 134 -10.72 4.04 12.67
CA ILE A 134 -11.87 3.33 13.22
C ILE A 134 -12.66 2.74 12.06
N SER A 135 -12.79 1.41 12.03
CA SER A 135 -13.54 0.71 11.00
C SER A 135 -15.05 0.94 11.14
N ASP A 136 -15.80 0.66 10.08
CA ASP A 136 -17.26 0.64 10.06
C ASP A 136 -17.88 -0.27 11.15
N ARG A 137 -17.12 -1.28 11.59
CA ARG A 137 -17.46 -2.19 12.70
C ARG A 137 -17.03 -1.68 14.06
N GLY A 138 -16.47 -0.45 14.15
CA GLY A 138 -16.00 0.16 15.39
C GLY A 138 -14.64 -0.38 15.88
N THR A 139 -13.93 -1.16 15.09
CA THR A 139 -12.59 -1.64 15.46
C THR A 139 -11.57 -0.52 15.30
N LYS A 140 -10.84 -0.21 16.38
CA LYS A 140 -9.72 0.73 16.34
C LYS A 140 -8.47 -0.01 15.87
N VAL A 141 -7.77 0.57 14.91
CA VAL A 141 -6.49 0.06 14.37
C VAL A 141 -5.47 1.18 14.40
N ILE A 142 -4.24 0.87 14.82
CA ILE A 142 -3.13 1.82 14.83
C ILE A 142 -2.01 1.25 13.97
N ASP A 143 -1.55 2.03 12.99
CA ASP A 143 -0.42 1.69 12.13
C ASP A 143 0.71 2.69 12.33
N THR A 144 1.93 2.17 12.44
CA THR A 144 3.15 2.97 12.54
C THR A 144 4.01 2.73 11.31
N TYR A 145 4.26 3.78 10.56
CA TYR A 145 5.15 3.79 9.39
C TYR A 145 6.46 4.48 9.75
N THR A 146 7.58 3.89 9.35
CA THR A 146 8.87 4.59 9.44
C THR A 146 9.03 5.57 8.27
N LEU A 147 9.52 6.76 8.54
CA LEU A 147 9.85 7.75 7.51
C LEU A 147 11.32 7.66 7.07
N LYS A 148 12.08 6.72 7.63
CA LYS A 148 13.45 6.43 7.18
C LYS A 148 13.43 5.97 5.72
N GLY A 149 14.16 6.68 4.86
CA GLY A 149 14.22 6.38 3.43
C GLY A 149 13.18 7.14 2.59
N PHE A 150 12.13 7.74 3.20
CA PHE A 150 11.10 8.49 2.49
C PHE A 150 11.70 9.59 1.59
N THR A 151 12.61 10.41 2.11
CA THR A 151 13.20 11.53 1.34
C THR A 151 13.96 11.04 0.10
N ALA A 152 14.66 9.91 0.18
CA ALA A 152 15.36 9.33 -0.96
C ALA A 152 14.37 8.79 -2.01
N ALA A 153 13.34 8.04 -1.58
CA ALA A 153 12.29 7.55 -2.47
C ALA A 153 11.51 8.70 -3.12
N PHE A 154 11.18 9.74 -2.36
CA PHE A 154 10.50 10.93 -2.88
C PHE A 154 11.33 11.67 -3.93
N LYS A 155 12.66 11.70 -3.80
CA LYS A 155 13.54 12.26 -4.83
C LYS A 155 13.41 11.49 -6.15
N ASN A 156 13.35 10.16 -6.10
CA ASN A 156 13.13 9.34 -7.30
C ASN A 156 11.75 9.61 -7.90
N LEU A 157 10.69 9.69 -7.07
CA LEU A 157 9.34 10.04 -7.52
C LEU A 157 9.31 11.36 -8.29
N MET A 158 10.05 12.37 -7.83
CA MET A 158 10.03 13.69 -8.45
C MET A 158 10.99 13.82 -9.64
N GLY A 159 12.08 13.06 -9.67
CA GLY A 159 13.12 13.16 -10.69
C GLY A 159 12.95 12.19 -11.87
N ASP A 160 12.45 10.98 -11.60
CA ASP A 160 12.46 9.89 -12.58
C ASP A 160 11.07 9.60 -13.17
N CYS A 161 10.04 10.23 -12.64
CA CYS A 161 8.71 10.17 -13.19
C CYS A 161 8.61 11.13 -14.38
#